data_a82e18c783886bcda0705d5d11cb7d9a
#
_entry.id   a82e18c783886bcda0705d5d11cb7d9a
#
_cell.length_a   1.000
_cell.length_b   1.000
_cell.length_c   1.000
_cell.angle_alpha   90.00
_cell.angle_beta   90.00
_cell.angle_gamma   90.00
#
_symmetry.space_group_name_H-M   'P 1'
#
loop_
_entity.id
_entity.type
_entity.pdbx_description
1 polymer ?
#
loop_
_entity_poly.entity_id
_entity_poly.type
_entity_poly.pdbx_seq_one_letter_code
_entity_poly.pdbx_strand_id
1 'polypeptide(L)'
;MKNLIYCLVFLIPFYTNVETISEDEQYDFTVLHLNAKWNKKSSLDINSLVGCNLEWALLEEQSTQVQEKFSKIPVIALKRKGEPIKIWEGNIMFEPTVTIEEIQETIDSLK
;
A
#
# COMPACT_ATOMS: atom_id res chain seq x y z
N MET A 1 -5.02 -8.69 -20.34
CA MET A 1 -4.28 -7.48 -20.75
C MET A 1 -4.14 -6.48 -19.64
N LYS A 2 -5.26 -6.04 -19.03
CA LYS A 2 -5.16 -5.10 -17.92
C LYS A 2 -4.35 -5.66 -16.75
N ASN A 3 -4.52 -6.94 -16.50
CA ASN A 3 -3.80 -7.58 -15.39
C ASN A 3 -2.30 -7.56 -15.59
N LEU A 4 -1.87 -7.65 -16.84
CA LEU A 4 -0.45 -7.64 -17.15
C LEU A 4 0.17 -6.30 -16.81
N ILE A 5 -0.55 -5.21 -17.07
CA ILE A 5 -0.06 -3.88 -16.75
C ILE A 5 0.06 -3.70 -15.23
N TYR A 6 -0.94 -4.17 -14.50
CA TYR A 6 -0.88 -4.13 -13.04
C TYR A 6 0.30 -4.93 -12.50
N CYS A 7 0.53 -6.11 -13.06
CA CYS A 7 1.65 -6.93 -12.63
C CYS A 7 2.98 -6.21 -12.84
N LEU A 8 3.12 -5.50 -13.94
CA LEU A 8 4.35 -4.76 -14.21
C LEU A 8 4.59 -3.68 -13.15
N VAL A 9 3.53 -2.97 -12.75
CA VAL A 9 3.65 -1.94 -11.73
C VAL A 9 4.11 -2.54 -10.40
N PHE A 10 3.57 -3.70 -10.05
CA PHE A 10 3.86 -4.31 -8.76
C PHE A 10 5.10 -5.19 -8.77
N LEU A 11 5.70 -5.40 -9.93
CA LEU A 11 7.01 -6.02 -10.01
C LEU A 11 8.13 -5.04 -9.65
N ILE A 12 7.83 -3.75 -9.64
CA ILE A 12 8.81 -2.75 -9.22
C ILE A 12 8.91 -2.80 -7.70
N PRO A 13 10.10 -3.07 -7.16
CA PRO A 13 10.23 -3.17 -5.70
C PRO A 13 10.03 -1.83 -5.02
N PHE A 14 9.40 -1.86 -3.87
CA PHE A 14 9.28 -0.71 -3.00
C PHE A 14 10.33 -0.81 -1.90
N TYR A 15 10.98 0.31 -1.61
CA TYR A 15 11.88 0.40 -0.48
C TYR A 15 11.07 0.74 0.75
N THR A 16 10.92 -0.23 1.65
CA THR A 16 10.13 -0.03 2.86
C THR A 16 11.05 0.20 4.04
N ASN A 17 10.52 0.86 5.06
CA ASN A 17 11.26 1.16 6.28
C ASN A 17 11.10 0.08 7.34
N VAL A 18 10.44 -0.99 7.02
CA VAL A 18 10.14 -2.01 8.01
C VAL A 18 11.09 -3.17 7.84
N GLU A 19 12.01 -3.26 8.76
CA GLU A 19 13.08 -4.25 8.67
C GLU A 19 12.62 -5.64 9.03
N THR A 20 11.57 -5.75 9.84
CA THR A 20 11.21 -7.02 10.45
C THR A 20 10.07 -7.73 9.75
N ILE A 21 9.39 -7.07 8.84
CA ILE A 21 8.20 -7.64 8.22
C ILE A 21 8.50 -8.88 7.41
N SER A 22 9.63 -8.89 6.73
CA SER A 22 9.97 -10.02 5.89
C SER A 22 10.18 -11.30 6.70
N GLU A 23 10.56 -11.15 7.96
CA GLU A 23 10.78 -12.30 8.82
C GLU A 23 9.47 -12.86 9.37
N ASP A 24 8.48 -11.99 9.51
CA ASP A 24 7.24 -12.31 10.20
C ASP A 24 6.04 -12.30 9.29
N GLU A 25 6.22 -12.58 8.02
CA GLU A 25 5.09 -12.66 7.10
C GLU A 25 4.25 -13.87 7.45
N GLN A 26 3.37 -13.69 8.41
CA GLN A 26 2.49 -14.76 8.88
C GLN A 26 1.16 -14.78 8.16
N TYR A 27 0.85 -13.71 7.43
CA TYR A 27 -0.46 -13.57 6.83
C TYR A 27 -0.36 -13.55 5.32
N ASP A 28 -1.40 -14.03 4.66
CA ASP A 28 -1.47 -13.97 3.20
C ASP A 28 -1.64 -12.55 2.71
N PHE A 29 -2.25 -11.70 3.53
CA PHE A 29 -2.55 -10.32 3.15
C PHE A 29 -1.48 -9.37 3.65
N THR A 30 -1.14 -8.40 2.80
CA THR A 30 -0.22 -7.33 3.15
C THR A 30 -0.85 -6.01 2.74
N VAL A 31 -0.82 -5.03 3.66
CA VAL A 31 -1.29 -3.68 3.37
C VAL A 31 -0.08 -2.78 3.31
N LEU A 32 0.11 -2.14 2.16
CA LEU A 32 1.20 -1.22 1.93
C LEU A 32 0.68 0.20 1.97
N HIS A 33 1.35 1.05 2.74
CA HIS A 33 1.05 2.47 2.82
C HIS A 33 2.19 3.24 2.16
N LEU A 34 1.90 3.92 1.06
CA LEU A 34 2.87 4.72 0.32
C LEU A 34 2.52 6.18 0.46
N ASN A 35 3.41 6.99 0.98
CA ASN A 35 3.17 8.41 1.16
C ASN A 35 4.51 9.15 1.03
N ALA A 36 4.44 10.46 0.98
CA ALA A 36 5.64 11.30 0.93
C ALA A 36 5.87 11.95 2.29
N LYS A 37 7.12 12.30 2.59
CA LYS A 37 7.44 12.95 3.86
C LYS A 37 6.67 14.25 4.04
N TRP A 38 6.57 15.03 2.96
CA TRP A 38 5.88 16.32 3.03
C TRP A 38 4.36 16.17 3.26
N ASN A 39 3.83 14.97 3.07
CA ASN A 39 2.40 14.71 3.23
C ASN A 39 2.10 13.86 4.46
N LYS A 40 3.02 13.84 5.42
CA LYS A 40 2.92 12.96 6.57
C LYS A 40 1.63 13.17 7.38
N LYS A 41 1.16 14.41 7.46
CA LYS A 41 -0.04 14.73 8.23
C LYS A 41 -1.29 14.05 7.69
N SER A 42 -1.30 13.70 6.42
CA SER A 42 -2.45 13.03 5.80
C SER A 42 -2.24 11.53 5.67
N SER A 43 -1.32 10.98 6.42
CA SER A 43 -1.11 9.53 6.45
C SER A 43 -2.30 8.84 7.08
N LEU A 44 -2.58 7.62 6.60
CA LEU A 44 -3.58 6.76 7.21
C LEU A 44 -2.88 5.83 8.18
N ASP A 45 -3.35 5.78 9.41
CA ASP A 45 -2.73 4.93 10.42
C ASP A 45 -3.23 3.50 10.26
N ILE A 46 -2.44 2.68 9.56
CA ILE A 46 -2.82 1.29 9.30
C ILE A 46 -2.43 0.35 10.43
N ASN A 47 -1.85 0.87 11.50
CA ASN A 47 -1.36 0.02 12.59
C ASN A 47 -2.45 -0.76 13.32
N SER A 48 -3.69 -0.31 13.24
CA SER A 48 -4.79 -0.99 13.92
C SER A 48 -5.37 -2.16 13.13
N LEU A 49 -4.94 -2.35 11.89
CA LEU A 49 -5.41 -3.47 11.08
C LEU A 49 -4.91 -4.79 11.65
N VAL A 50 -5.75 -5.82 11.57
CA VAL A 50 -5.40 -7.15 12.06
C VAL A 50 -5.56 -8.18 10.94
N GLY A 51 -4.80 -9.28 11.06
CA GLY A 51 -4.89 -10.36 10.09
C GLY A 51 -4.15 -10.06 8.79
N CYS A 52 -3.22 -9.11 8.80
CA CYS A 52 -2.44 -8.75 7.64
C CYS A 52 -1.06 -8.27 8.05
N ASN A 53 -0.12 -8.36 7.12
CA ASN A 53 1.19 -7.76 7.30
C ASN A 53 1.11 -6.29 6.92
N LEU A 54 1.93 -5.46 7.52
CA LEU A 54 1.94 -4.02 7.27
C LEU A 54 3.28 -3.60 6.71
N GLU A 55 3.23 -2.74 5.68
CA GLU A 55 4.43 -2.17 5.07
C GLU A 55 4.23 -0.68 4.89
N TRP A 56 5.30 0.08 5.08
CA TRP A 56 5.31 1.52 4.85
C TRP A 56 6.41 1.84 3.87
N ALA A 57 6.09 2.68 2.90
CA ALA A 57 7.06 3.12 1.91
C ALA A 57 6.96 4.63 1.73
N LEU A 58 8.10 5.23 1.42
CA LEU A 58 8.16 6.66 1.11
C LEU A 58 8.30 6.84 -0.38
N LEU A 59 7.47 7.71 -0.95
CA LEU A 59 7.48 7.96 -2.38
C LEU A 59 8.84 8.45 -2.86
N GLU A 60 9.49 9.30 -2.07
CA GLU A 60 10.79 9.87 -2.42
C GLU A 60 11.88 8.81 -2.58
N GLU A 61 11.69 7.66 -1.94
CA GLU A 61 12.67 6.59 -1.99
C GLU A 61 12.41 5.60 -3.11
N GLN A 62 11.36 5.81 -3.89
CA GLN A 62 10.98 4.89 -4.94
C GLN A 62 11.62 5.29 -6.27
N SER A 63 11.56 4.38 -7.23
CA SER A 63 12.04 4.66 -8.58
C SER A 63 11.20 5.75 -9.23
N THR A 64 11.77 6.37 -10.26
CA THR A 64 11.05 7.38 -11.03
C THR A 64 9.74 6.83 -11.59
N GLN A 65 9.76 5.56 -12.01
CA GLN A 65 8.56 4.92 -12.53
C GLN A 65 7.44 4.87 -11.49
N VAL A 66 7.77 4.50 -10.26
CA VAL A 66 6.78 4.47 -9.18
C VAL A 66 6.28 5.86 -8.87
N GLN A 67 7.19 6.83 -8.80
CA GLN A 67 6.80 8.20 -8.48
C GLN A 67 5.86 8.80 -9.52
N GLU A 68 6.08 8.47 -10.78
CA GLU A 68 5.20 8.96 -11.84
C GLU A 68 3.85 8.26 -11.84
N LYS A 69 3.85 6.99 -11.48
CA LYS A 69 2.64 6.19 -11.46
C LYS A 69 1.69 6.61 -10.34
N PHE A 70 2.23 6.91 -9.18
CA PHE A 70 1.44 7.19 -7.98
C PHE A 70 1.60 8.64 -7.56
N SER A 71 0.98 9.53 -8.34
CA SER A 71 1.04 10.97 -8.06
C SER A 71 0.03 11.42 -7.01
N LYS A 72 -0.99 10.61 -6.74
CA LYS A 72 -2.04 10.94 -5.77
C LYS A 72 -1.86 10.10 -4.53
N ILE A 73 -1.13 10.62 -3.58
CA ILE A 73 -0.82 9.94 -2.32
C ILE A 73 -1.75 10.45 -1.23
N PRO A 74 -1.90 9.71 -0.13
CA PRO A 74 -1.29 8.42 0.13
C PRO A 74 -1.97 7.31 -0.67
N VAL A 75 -1.19 6.30 -1.02
CA VAL A 75 -1.69 5.12 -1.72
C VAL A 75 -1.71 3.97 -0.74
N ILE A 76 -2.84 3.29 -0.66
CA ILE A 76 -2.96 2.08 0.13
C ILE A 76 -3.14 0.93 -0.85
N ALA A 77 -2.28 -0.06 -0.74
CA ALA A 77 -2.36 -1.23 -1.61
C ALA A 77 -2.58 -2.47 -0.77
N LEU A 78 -3.58 -3.25 -1.13
CA LEU A 78 -3.83 -4.54 -0.50
C LEU A 78 -3.32 -5.63 -1.43
N LYS A 79 -2.41 -6.43 -0.91
CA LYS A 79 -1.81 -7.54 -1.65
C LYS A 79 -2.19 -8.85 -0.98
N ARG A 80 -2.30 -9.90 -1.76
CA ARG A 80 -2.50 -11.24 -1.25
C ARG A 80 -1.44 -12.13 -1.85
N LYS A 81 -0.61 -12.74 -0.98
CA LYS A 81 0.50 -13.58 -1.40
C LYS A 81 1.39 -12.86 -2.41
N GLY A 82 1.62 -11.57 -2.16
CA GLY A 82 2.47 -10.75 -3.02
C GLY A 82 1.80 -10.16 -4.23
N GLU A 83 0.56 -10.52 -4.52
CA GLU A 83 -0.15 -10.00 -5.69
C GLU A 83 -1.12 -8.90 -5.29
N PRO A 84 -1.15 -7.81 -6.03
CA PRO A 84 -2.07 -6.72 -5.71
C PRO A 84 -3.49 -7.12 -6.03
N ILE A 85 -4.41 -6.88 -5.10
CA ILE A 85 -5.81 -7.16 -5.32
C ILE A 85 -6.66 -5.91 -5.22
N LYS A 86 -6.17 -4.86 -4.57
CA LYS A 86 -6.90 -3.60 -4.53
C LYS A 86 -5.96 -2.45 -4.22
N ILE A 87 -6.20 -1.30 -4.85
CA ILE A 87 -5.42 -0.09 -4.62
C ILE A 87 -6.39 1.06 -4.40
N TRP A 88 -6.13 1.83 -3.36
CA TRP A 88 -6.85 3.09 -3.10
C TRP A 88 -5.85 4.22 -3.19
N GLU A 89 -6.03 5.12 -4.16
CA GLU A 89 -5.17 6.29 -4.30
C GLU A 89 -5.75 7.46 -3.52
N GLY A 90 -4.88 8.38 -3.13
CA GLY A 90 -5.34 9.60 -2.49
C GLY A 90 -6.15 10.48 -3.44
N ASN A 91 -6.79 11.49 -2.89
CA ASN A 91 -7.54 12.45 -3.71
C ASN A 91 -6.62 13.61 -4.13
N ILE A 92 -7.18 14.60 -4.82
CA ILE A 92 -6.39 15.72 -5.31
C ILE A 92 -5.88 16.62 -4.18
N MET A 93 -6.43 16.46 -2.98
CA MET A 93 -5.97 17.17 -1.80
C MET A 93 -4.92 16.37 -1.02
N PHE A 94 -4.47 15.26 -1.57
CA PHE A 94 -3.49 14.37 -0.94
C PHE A 94 -3.98 13.82 0.39
N GLU A 95 -5.24 13.40 0.40
CA GLU A 95 -5.85 12.76 1.56
C GLU A 95 -6.27 11.35 1.22
N PRO A 96 -6.28 10.44 2.23
CA PRO A 96 -6.75 9.07 1.96
C PRO A 96 -8.20 9.05 1.51
N THR A 97 -8.51 8.12 0.61
CA THR A 97 -9.88 7.94 0.12
C THR A 97 -10.53 6.70 0.70
N VAL A 98 -9.82 5.98 1.56
CA VAL A 98 -10.31 4.76 2.18
C VAL A 98 -10.17 4.89 3.69
N THR A 99 -11.02 4.20 4.44
CA THR A 99 -10.92 4.17 5.89
C THR A 99 -10.32 2.85 6.36
N ILE A 100 -9.85 2.85 7.59
CA ILE A 100 -9.33 1.63 8.21
C ILE A 100 -10.41 0.56 8.23
N GLU A 101 -11.63 0.95 8.54
CA GLU A 101 -12.76 0.02 8.58
C GLU A 101 -13.01 -0.63 7.23
N GLU A 102 -12.92 0.15 6.16
CA GLU A 102 -13.10 -0.39 4.81
C GLU A 102 -12.02 -1.40 4.44
N ILE A 103 -10.78 -1.08 4.80
CA ILE A 103 -9.67 -2.00 4.54
C ILE A 103 -9.88 -3.29 5.31
N GLN A 104 -10.23 -3.18 6.58
CA GLN A 104 -10.44 -4.35 7.42
C GLN A 104 -11.58 -5.21 6.89
N GLU A 105 -12.67 -4.58 6.49
CA GLU A 105 -13.80 -5.31 5.91
C GLU A 105 -13.40 -6.03 4.63
N THR A 106 -12.59 -5.39 3.82
CA THR A 106 -12.12 -6.00 2.57
C THR A 106 -11.30 -7.25 2.86
N ILE A 107 -10.37 -7.14 3.82
CA ILE A 107 -9.56 -8.29 4.22
C ILE A 107 -10.45 -9.41 4.74
N ASP A 108 -11.36 -9.08 5.63
CA ASP A 108 -12.22 -10.08 6.28
C ASP A 108 -13.12 -10.78 5.27
N SER A 109 -13.57 -10.07 4.26
CA SER A 109 -14.45 -10.64 3.24
C SER A 109 -13.71 -11.59 2.30
N LEU A 110 -12.39 -11.49 2.25
CA LEU A 110 -11.58 -12.31 1.35
C LEU A 110 -10.98 -13.53 2.03
N LYS A 111 -11.16 -13.67 3.32
CA LYS A 111 -10.62 -14.81 4.06
C LYS A 111 -11.37 -16.09 3.78
#